data_88cdb407ab9334962abc4f39657f5db7
#
_entry.id   88cdb407ab9334962abc4f39657f5db7
#
_cell.length_a   1.000
_cell.length_b   1.000
_cell.length_c   1.000
_cell.angle_alpha   90.00
_cell.angle_beta   90.00
_cell.angle_gamma   90.00
#
_symmetry.space_group_name_H-M   'P 1'
#
loop_
_entity.id
_entity.type
_entity.pdbx_description
1 polymer ?
#
loop_
_entity_poly.entity_id
_entity_poly.type
_entity_poly.pdbx_seq_one_letter_code
_entity_poly.pdbx_strand_id
1 'polypeptide(L)'
;MLPQLSAEQVHAALPWHPLADALTQAFATPPQAPVRTAHAMSSADTLLLMPAWDDHGIGIKLVTVIPTAPRFGGHTVDATYLLLDRATGAPRALLDGEALTVRRTAATSALAARALAVTDPEQLVVVGTGRLAPWMVRAYHAMLPSLRRITLWGRDERTAERQATVLLDEGLPVSAAARLADVVAEADIVSCVTTATAPVVHGSWLKAGAHLDLVGGFTPAMREADNVAVARARIVVDHVDSALTEAGDLVQPLASGVIARDAIIGDLGALLRGEIIARRDGRDITLFKSVGHALEDLAAARLALSRLALTTHSSPGT
;
A
#
# COMPACT_ATOMS: atom_id res chain seq x y z
N MET A 1 22.98 -21.22 9.67
CA MET A 1 22.91 -19.75 9.80
C MET A 1 21.49 -19.31 9.39
N LEU A 2 20.87 -18.38 10.11
CA LEU A 2 19.53 -17.87 9.74
C LEU A 2 19.62 -17.11 8.40
N PRO A 3 18.84 -17.47 7.36
CA PRO A 3 18.80 -16.73 6.10
C PRO A 3 18.41 -15.26 6.33
N GLN A 4 19.17 -14.34 5.71
CA GLN A 4 18.87 -12.91 5.71
C GLN A 4 18.68 -12.48 4.26
N LEU A 5 17.50 -11.92 3.95
CA LEU A 5 17.15 -11.43 2.63
C LEU A 5 17.37 -9.92 2.59
N SER A 6 18.31 -9.49 1.75
CA SER A 6 18.51 -8.06 1.46
C SER A 6 17.33 -7.45 0.72
N ALA A 7 17.27 -6.13 0.65
CA ALA A 7 16.24 -5.42 -0.11
C ALA A 7 16.16 -5.90 -1.57
N GLU A 8 17.30 -6.06 -2.24
CA GLU A 8 17.37 -6.54 -3.62
C GLU A 8 16.78 -7.96 -3.76
N GLN A 9 17.13 -8.87 -2.84
CA GLN A 9 16.60 -10.24 -2.82
C GLN A 9 15.09 -10.26 -2.56
N VAL A 10 14.59 -9.42 -1.65
CA VAL A 10 13.14 -9.27 -1.40
C VAL A 10 12.43 -8.76 -2.65
N HIS A 11 12.97 -7.72 -3.31
CA HIS A 11 12.38 -7.20 -4.55
C HIS A 11 12.34 -8.24 -5.67
N ALA A 12 13.41 -8.99 -5.86
CA ALA A 12 13.49 -10.06 -6.88
C ALA A 12 12.54 -11.23 -6.58
N ALA A 13 12.35 -11.56 -5.31
CA ALA A 13 11.51 -12.68 -4.87
C ALA A 13 10.00 -12.36 -4.91
N LEU A 14 9.60 -11.10 -5.11
CA LEU A 14 8.21 -10.64 -5.09
C LEU A 14 7.75 -10.07 -6.45
N PRO A 15 7.64 -10.86 -7.54
CA PRO A 15 7.03 -10.40 -8.79
C PRO A 15 5.55 -10.05 -8.56
N TRP A 16 5.03 -9.06 -9.32
CA TRP A 16 3.73 -8.43 -9.04
C TRP A 16 2.54 -9.40 -9.07
N HIS A 17 2.41 -10.24 -10.10
CA HIS A 17 1.29 -11.18 -10.22
C HIS A 17 1.31 -12.27 -9.14
N PRO A 18 2.41 -13.00 -8.89
CA PRO A 18 2.50 -13.95 -7.78
C PRO A 18 2.25 -13.30 -6.41
N LEU A 19 2.70 -12.06 -6.21
CA LEU A 19 2.44 -11.33 -4.97
C LEU A 19 0.96 -10.96 -4.83
N ALA A 20 0.31 -10.52 -5.91
CA ALA A 20 -1.12 -10.24 -5.91
C ALA A 20 -1.96 -11.50 -5.63
N ASP A 21 -1.55 -12.66 -6.17
CA ASP A 21 -2.22 -13.94 -5.92
C ASP A 21 -2.08 -14.35 -4.45
N ALA A 22 -0.88 -14.22 -3.87
CA ALA A 22 -0.64 -14.50 -2.45
C ALA A 22 -1.44 -13.56 -1.53
N LEU A 23 -1.53 -12.27 -1.87
CA LEU A 23 -2.35 -11.30 -1.15
C LEU A 23 -3.84 -11.61 -1.28
N THR A 24 -4.31 -11.96 -2.49
CA THR A 24 -5.71 -12.36 -2.71
C THR A 24 -6.10 -13.53 -1.81
N GLN A 25 -5.24 -14.55 -1.73
CA GLN A 25 -5.47 -15.69 -0.85
C GLN A 25 -5.46 -15.29 0.63
N ALA A 26 -4.51 -14.43 1.05
CA ALA A 26 -4.41 -13.97 2.43
C ALA A 26 -5.62 -13.11 2.85
N PHE A 27 -6.16 -12.28 1.97
CA PHE A 27 -7.39 -11.52 2.23
C PHE A 27 -8.65 -12.40 2.19
N ALA A 28 -8.69 -13.42 1.32
CA ALA A 28 -9.84 -14.33 1.24
C ALA A 28 -9.92 -15.28 2.45
N THR A 29 -8.78 -15.73 2.98
CA THR A 29 -8.67 -16.58 4.18
C THR A 29 -7.66 -15.95 5.13
N PRO A 30 -8.08 -14.92 5.89
CA PRO A 30 -7.13 -14.10 6.62
C PRO A 30 -6.47 -14.88 7.76
N PRO A 31 -5.12 -14.76 7.91
CA PRO A 31 -4.42 -15.18 9.10
C PRO A 31 -4.89 -14.34 10.30
N GLN A 32 -4.63 -14.84 11.51
CA GLN A 32 -4.79 -14.02 12.70
C GLN A 32 -3.72 -12.92 12.69
N ALA A 33 -4.17 -11.68 12.72
CA ALA A 33 -3.31 -10.51 12.67
C ALA A 33 -3.94 -9.39 13.52
N PRO A 34 -3.60 -9.31 14.81
CA PRO A 34 -4.12 -8.27 15.69
C PRO A 34 -3.66 -6.88 15.21
N VAL A 35 -4.41 -5.86 15.60
CA VAL A 35 -4.01 -4.47 15.39
C VAL A 35 -2.59 -4.26 15.92
N ARG A 36 -1.77 -3.52 15.17
CA ARG A 36 -0.39 -3.22 15.56
C ARG A 36 -0.31 -2.59 16.94
N THR A 37 0.73 -2.92 17.68
CA THR A 37 1.03 -2.25 18.95
C THR A 37 2.11 -1.20 18.74
N ALA A 38 1.85 0.01 19.27
CA ALA A 38 2.78 1.12 19.24
C ALA A 38 3.31 1.37 20.65
N HIS A 39 4.64 1.37 20.79
CA HIS A 39 5.32 1.63 22.05
C HIS A 39 6.11 2.93 21.93
N ALA A 40 5.69 3.96 22.66
CA ALA A 40 6.45 5.20 22.76
C ALA A 40 7.75 4.91 23.53
N MET A 41 8.90 5.04 22.85
CA MET A 41 10.22 4.94 23.48
C MET A 41 10.68 6.28 24.05
N SER A 42 10.21 7.38 23.43
CA SER A 42 10.37 8.75 23.89
C SER A 42 9.16 9.59 23.45
N SER A 43 9.19 10.90 23.64
CA SER A 43 8.17 11.80 23.10
C SER A 43 8.12 11.86 21.56
N ALA A 44 9.18 11.40 20.87
CA ALA A 44 9.31 11.46 19.43
C ALA A 44 9.54 10.08 18.79
N ASP A 45 10.11 9.12 19.54
CA ASP A 45 10.53 7.82 19.03
C ASP A 45 9.47 6.75 19.32
N THR A 46 9.19 5.90 18.35
CA THR A 46 8.17 4.85 18.46
C THR A 46 8.71 3.52 17.93
N LEU A 47 8.41 2.43 18.65
CA LEU A 47 8.54 1.06 18.18
C LEU A 47 7.15 0.52 17.87
N LEU A 48 6.96 -0.01 16.65
CA LEU A 48 5.73 -0.68 16.23
C LEU A 48 6.00 -2.18 16.09
N LEU A 49 5.07 -2.99 16.59
CA LEU A 49 5.07 -4.44 16.40
C LEU A 49 3.80 -4.84 15.64
N MET A 50 4.00 -5.58 14.54
CA MET A 50 2.93 -6.02 13.65
C MET A 50 3.00 -7.55 13.47
N PRO A 51 2.48 -8.34 14.43
CA PRO A 51 2.46 -9.80 14.33
C PRO A 51 1.31 -10.29 13.45
N ALA A 52 1.54 -11.42 12.78
CA ALA A 52 0.50 -12.21 12.11
C ALA A 52 0.88 -13.68 12.15
N TRP A 53 -0.12 -14.60 12.19
CA TRP A 53 0.12 -16.04 12.19
C TRP A 53 -1.07 -16.82 11.64
N ASP A 54 -0.78 -17.95 11.04
CA ASP A 54 -1.72 -19.00 10.64
C ASP A 54 -1.12 -20.39 10.92
N ASP A 55 -1.72 -21.44 10.38
CA ASP A 55 -1.22 -22.82 10.55
C ASP A 55 0.12 -23.07 9.81
N HIS A 56 0.58 -22.14 8.98
CA HIS A 56 1.75 -22.31 8.13
C HIS A 56 2.95 -21.44 8.55
N GLY A 57 2.77 -20.44 9.42
CA GLY A 57 3.86 -19.57 9.85
C GLY A 57 3.46 -18.51 10.85
N ILE A 58 4.46 -17.92 11.47
CA ILE A 58 4.34 -16.74 12.33
C ILE A 58 5.26 -15.68 11.76
N GLY A 59 4.77 -14.47 11.62
CA GLY A 59 5.57 -13.35 11.15
C GLY A 59 5.43 -12.14 12.05
N ILE A 60 6.50 -11.39 12.19
CA ILE A 60 6.51 -10.16 12.99
C ILE A 60 7.29 -9.10 12.23
N LYS A 61 6.63 -7.99 11.88
CA LYS A 61 7.33 -6.78 11.44
C LYS A 61 7.63 -5.90 12.63
N LEU A 62 8.91 -5.58 12.80
CA LEU A 62 9.40 -4.58 13.74
C LEU A 62 9.67 -3.29 12.96
N VAL A 63 9.08 -2.18 13.39
CA VAL A 63 9.31 -0.87 12.77
C VAL A 63 9.75 0.12 13.84
N THR A 64 10.86 0.79 13.60
CA THR A 64 11.30 1.92 14.42
C THR A 64 10.99 3.22 13.67
N VAL A 65 10.42 4.20 14.40
CA VAL A 65 10.24 5.56 13.93
C VAL A 65 11.07 6.45 14.82
N ILE A 66 12.21 6.94 14.30
CA ILE A 66 13.18 7.76 15.02
C ILE A 66 13.48 8.99 14.17
N PRO A 67 12.78 10.12 14.38
CA PRO A 67 12.93 11.32 13.56
C PRO A 67 14.36 11.89 13.50
N THR A 68 15.18 11.60 14.52
CA THR A 68 16.57 12.07 14.59
C THR A 68 17.58 11.12 13.95
N ALA A 69 17.21 9.89 13.57
CA ALA A 69 18.11 8.90 13.01
C ALA A 69 18.92 9.38 11.78
N PRO A 70 18.38 10.24 10.88
CA PRO A 70 19.16 10.78 9.76
C PRO A 70 20.43 11.56 10.18
N ARG A 71 20.45 12.12 11.39
CA ARG A 71 21.66 12.79 11.93
C ARG A 71 22.79 11.83 12.22
N PHE A 72 22.51 10.53 12.31
CA PHE A 72 23.45 9.45 12.60
C PHE A 72 23.62 8.50 11.41
N GLY A 73 23.15 8.90 10.21
CA GLY A 73 23.25 8.09 8.98
C GLY A 73 22.18 7.01 8.83
N GLY A 74 21.19 6.96 9.72
CA GLY A 74 20.02 6.07 9.62
C GLY A 74 18.85 6.70 8.89
N HIS A 75 17.72 5.98 8.85
CA HIS A 75 16.47 6.45 8.30
C HIS A 75 15.47 6.81 9.41
N THR A 76 14.60 7.78 9.15
CA THR A 76 13.50 8.14 10.09
C THR A 76 12.62 6.95 10.42
N VAL A 77 12.36 6.10 9.42
CA VAL A 77 11.61 4.85 9.57
C VAL A 77 12.49 3.72 9.06
N ASP A 78 12.66 2.70 9.87
CA ASP A 78 13.38 1.47 9.52
C ASP A 78 12.53 0.27 9.90
N ALA A 79 12.65 -0.84 9.17
CA ALA A 79 11.85 -2.02 9.40
C ALA A 79 12.63 -3.31 9.15
N THR A 80 12.37 -4.29 10.01
CA THR A 80 12.84 -5.67 9.84
C THR A 80 11.66 -6.62 9.96
N TYR A 81 11.64 -7.66 9.14
CA TYR A 81 10.63 -8.71 9.22
C TYR A 81 11.25 -10.03 9.65
N LEU A 82 10.71 -10.63 10.73
CA LEU A 82 11.09 -11.94 11.21
C LEU A 82 10.01 -12.95 10.86
N LEU A 83 10.38 -14.01 10.13
CA LEU A 83 9.52 -15.17 9.87
C LEU A 83 9.95 -16.35 10.74
N LEU A 84 8.99 -17.00 11.40
CA LEU A 84 9.17 -18.12 12.31
C LEU A 84 8.39 -19.35 11.79
N ASP A 85 8.90 -20.52 12.09
CA ASP A 85 8.21 -21.78 11.83
C ASP A 85 7.03 -21.96 12.81
N ARG A 86 5.87 -22.31 12.28
CA ARG A 86 4.65 -22.42 13.10
C ARG A 86 4.69 -23.57 14.11
N ALA A 87 5.30 -24.68 13.73
CA ALA A 87 5.29 -25.89 14.56
C ALA A 87 6.34 -25.84 15.68
N THR A 88 7.51 -25.27 15.38
CA THR A 88 8.67 -25.28 16.29
C THR A 88 8.94 -23.94 16.97
N GLY A 89 8.38 -22.83 16.44
CA GLY A 89 8.71 -21.47 16.86
C GLY A 89 10.11 -21.01 16.44
N ALA A 90 10.87 -21.83 15.72
CA ALA A 90 12.24 -21.51 15.32
C ALA A 90 12.26 -20.40 14.25
N PRO A 91 13.23 -19.46 14.30
CA PRO A 91 13.44 -18.47 13.24
C PRO A 91 13.74 -19.15 11.89
N ARG A 92 13.05 -18.73 10.83
CA ARG A 92 13.21 -19.24 9.46
C ARG A 92 13.95 -18.26 8.56
N ALA A 93 13.67 -16.98 8.70
CA ALA A 93 14.34 -15.94 7.91
C ALA A 93 14.18 -14.55 8.55
N LEU A 94 15.15 -13.68 8.28
CA LEU A 94 15.06 -12.24 8.44
C LEU A 94 14.97 -11.61 7.04
N LEU A 95 14.04 -10.67 6.85
CA LEU A 95 13.87 -9.96 5.59
C LEU A 95 14.01 -8.45 5.83
N ASP A 96 14.53 -7.75 4.82
CA ASP A 96 14.43 -6.30 4.76
C ASP A 96 12.95 -5.89 4.79
N GLY A 97 12.56 -5.24 5.89
CA GLY A 97 11.16 -4.91 6.14
C GLY A 97 10.67 -3.71 5.33
N GLU A 98 11.57 -2.83 4.88
CA GLU A 98 11.22 -1.72 4.01
C GLU A 98 10.89 -2.21 2.61
N ALA A 99 11.78 -3.01 2.00
CA ALA A 99 11.55 -3.62 0.70
C ALA A 99 10.25 -4.45 0.69
N LEU A 100 10.03 -5.23 1.76
CA LEU A 100 8.79 -5.98 1.94
C LEU A 100 7.57 -5.04 1.96
N THR A 101 7.64 -3.96 2.75
CA THR A 101 6.54 -3.01 2.92
C THR A 101 6.18 -2.32 1.62
N VAL A 102 7.15 -1.76 0.88
CA VAL A 102 6.85 -1.04 -0.37
C VAL A 102 6.28 -1.98 -1.43
N ARG A 103 6.77 -3.22 -1.52
CA ARG A 103 6.29 -4.23 -2.48
C ARG A 103 4.85 -4.65 -2.17
N ARG A 104 4.55 -5.06 -0.90
CA ARG A 104 3.22 -5.54 -0.55
C ARG A 104 2.19 -4.41 -0.59
N THR A 105 2.56 -3.19 -0.17
CA THR A 105 1.65 -2.03 -0.18
C THR A 105 1.25 -1.67 -1.62
N ALA A 106 2.22 -1.55 -2.53
CA ALA A 106 1.94 -1.25 -3.92
C ALA A 106 1.11 -2.35 -4.60
N ALA A 107 1.38 -3.63 -4.28
CA ALA A 107 0.60 -4.74 -4.81
C ALA A 107 -0.84 -4.76 -4.26
N THR A 108 -1.04 -4.46 -2.96
CA THR A 108 -2.39 -4.37 -2.35
C THR A 108 -3.21 -3.26 -3.00
N SER A 109 -2.64 -2.08 -3.20
CA SER A 109 -3.32 -0.97 -3.88
C SER A 109 -3.69 -1.30 -5.33
N ALA A 110 -2.76 -1.88 -6.09
CA ALA A 110 -3.04 -2.30 -7.47
C ALA A 110 -4.08 -3.45 -7.54
N LEU A 111 -4.06 -4.37 -6.57
CA LEU A 111 -5.07 -5.43 -6.42
C LEU A 111 -6.46 -4.84 -6.12
N ALA A 112 -6.54 -3.90 -5.18
CA ALA A 112 -7.78 -3.20 -4.87
C ALA A 112 -8.31 -2.42 -6.10
N ALA A 113 -7.45 -1.72 -6.82
CA ALA A 113 -7.82 -0.97 -8.02
C ALA A 113 -8.38 -1.88 -9.14
N ARG A 114 -7.85 -3.11 -9.31
CA ARG A 114 -8.43 -4.10 -10.26
C ARG A 114 -9.89 -4.42 -9.99
N ALA A 115 -10.32 -4.37 -8.73
CA ALA A 115 -11.70 -4.65 -8.33
C ALA A 115 -12.56 -3.38 -8.21
N LEU A 116 -11.94 -2.21 -8.06
CA LEU A 116 -12.63 -0.96 -7.71
C LEU A 116 -12.61 0.10 -8.82
N ALA A 117 -11.64 0.10 -9.73
CA ALA A 117 -11.60 1.02 -10.85
C ALA A 117 -12.63 0.68 -11.93
N VAL A 118 -12.80 1.57 -12.90
CA VAL A 118 -13.56 1.28 -14.13
C VAL A 118 -12.88 0.15 -14.91
N THR A 119 -13.61 -0.51 -15.77
CA THR A 119 -13.02 -1.48 -16.70
C THR A 119 -12.04 -0.77 -17.63
N ASP A 120 -10.84 -1.36 -17.79
CA ASP A 120 -9.76 -0.85 -18.64
C ASP A 120 -9.39 0.62 -18.37
N PRO A 121 -8.96 0.96 -17.13
CA PRO A 121 -8.53 2.32 -16.81
C PRO A 121 -7.27 2.68 -17.62
N GLU A 122 -7.23 3.89 -18.20
CA GLU A 122 -6.13 4.32 -19.06
C GLU A 122 -5.19 5.32 -18.37
N GLN A 123 -5.68 6.04 -17.34
CA GLN A 123 -4.94 7.14 -16.72
C GLN A 123 -4.82 6.98 -15.22
N LEU A 124 -3.58 6.91 -14.74
CA LEU A 124 -3.21 6.89 -13.32
C LEU A 124 -2.49 8.19 -12.95
N VAL A 125 -2.88 8.79 -11.83
CA VAL A 125 -2.12 9.85 -11.15
C VAL A 125 -1.62 9.31 -9.82
N VAL A 126 -0.30 9.36 -9.61
CA VAL A 126 0.34 9.06 -8.31
C VAL A 126 0.70 10.38 -7.64
N VAL A 127 0.09 10.64 -6.48
CA VAL A 127 0.26 11.86 -5.70
C VAL A 127 1.24 11.60 -4.57
N GLY A 128 2.43 12.14 -4.68
CA GLY A 128 3.56 11.94 -3.76
C GLY A 128 4.81 11.50 -4.50
N THR A 129 5.97 11.87 -3.96
CA THR A 129 7.31 11.55 -4.51
C THR A 129 8.19 10.89 -3.45
N GLY A 130 7.58 10.24 -2.46
CA GLY A 130 8.25 9.45 -1.45
C GLY A 130 8.75 8.10 -1.98
N ARG A 131 9.35 7.30 -1.08
CA ARG A 131 9.92 5.98 -1.41
C ARG A 131 8.90 5.00 -2.01
N LEU A 132 7.62 5.13 -1.66
CA LEU A 132 6.56 4.24 -2.15
C LEU A 132 6.11 4.59 -3.59
N ALA A 133 6.18 5.86 -4.00
CA ALA A 133 5.63 6.31 -5.28
C ALA A 133 6.16 5.54 -6.52
N PRO A 134 7.47 5.28 -6.68
CA PRO A 134 7.97 4.49 -7.81
C PRO A 134 7.46 3.04 -7.82
N TRP A 135 7.20 2.45 -6.65
CA TRP A 135 6.66 1.10 -6.53
C TRP A 135 5.18 1.05 -6.88
N MET A 136 4.41 2.09 -6.54
CA MET A 136 3.02 2.23 -7.00
C MET A 136 2.96 2.23 -8.53
N VAL A 137 3.77 3.08 -9.19
CA VAL A 137 3.83 3.14 -10.65
C VAL A 137 4.08 1.76 -11.26
N ARG A 138 5.11 1.05 -10.77
CA ARG A 138 5.48 -0.29 -11.28
C ARG A 138 4.39 -1.33 -11.04
N ALA A 139 3.76 -1.33 -9.86
CA ALA A 139 2.69 -2.27 -9.52
C ALA A 139 1.45 -2.05 -10.38
N TYR A 140 0.99 -0.80 -10.45
CA TYR A 140 -0.18 -0.44 -11.25
C TYR A 140 0.02 -0.75 -12.72
N HIS A 141 1.17 -0.37 -13.30
CA HIS A 141 1.47 -0.65 -14.70
C HIS A 141 1.51 -2.15 -14.99
N ALA A 142 2.13 -2.94 -14.11
CA ALA A 142 2.22 -4.39 -14.28
C ALA A 142 0.86 -5.10 -14.15
N MET A 143 -0.02 -4.61 -13.27
CA MET A 143 -1.27 -5.28 -12.93
C MET A 143 -2.49 -4.74 -13.68
N LEU A 144 -2.39 -3.56 -14.29
CA LEU A 144 -3.43 -2.89 -15.10
C LEU A 144 -2.85 -2.55 -16.48
N PRO A 145 -2.82 -3.52 -17.40
CA PRO A 145 -2.14 -3.36 -18.71
C PRO A 145 -2.84 -2.36 -19.64
N SER A 146 -4.05 -1.91 -19.31
CA SER A 146 -4.76 -0.84 -20.02
C SER A 146 -4.19 0.56 -19.75
N LEU A 147 -3.37 0.73 -18.69
CA LEU A 147 -2.79 2.03 -18.35
C LEU A 147 -1.80 2.50 -19.45
N ARG A 148 -2.14 3.62 -20.07
CA ARG A 148 -1.36 4.26 -21.15
C ARG A 148 -0.64 5.53 -20.71
N ARG A 149 -1.13 6.17 -19.64
CA ARG A 149 -0.57 7.39 -19.10
C ARG A 149 -0.51 7.29 -17.58
N ILE A 150 0.66 7.47 -17.03
CA ILE A 150 0.90 7.58 -15.60
C ILE A 150 1.51 8.93 -15.32
N THR A 151 0.95 9.67 -14.37
CA THR A 151 1.43 10.99 -14.00
C THR A 151 1.89 10.98 -12.56
N LEU A 152 3.12 11.41 -12.31
CA LEU A 152 3.63 11.70 -10.97
C LEU A 152 3.40 13.17 -10.64
N TRP A 153 2.91 13.41 -9.44
CA TRP A 153 2.83 14.75 -8.89
C TRP A 153 3.43 14.81 -7.48
N GLY A 154 4.15 15.88 -7.21
CA GLY A 154 4.69 16.17 -5.88
C GLY A 154 4.78 17.67 -5.63
N ARG A 155 4.84 18.08 -4.36
CA ARG A 155 5.01 19.50 -3.98
C ARG A 155 6.29 20.13 -4.55
N ASP A 156 7.32 19.32 -4.69
CA ASP A 156 8.54 19.69 -5.41
C ASP A 156 8.49 19.06 -6.81
N GLU A 157 8.17 19.88 -7.80
CA GLU A 157 8.05 19.49 -9.21
C GLU A 157 9.35 18.86 -9.74
N ARG A 158 10.50 19.40 -9.37
CA ARG A 158 11.81 18.85 -9.81
C ARG A 158 12.04 17.43 -9.29
N THR A 159 11.53 17.11 -8.11
CA THR A 159 11.61 15.73 -7.58
C THR A 159 10.68 14.80 -8.35
N ALA A 160 9.47 15.26 -8.71
CA ALA A 160 8.55 14.49 -9.54
C ALA A 160 9.13 14.24 -10.94
N GLU A 161 9.72 15.26 -11.56
CA GLU A 161 10.38 15.15 -12.88
C GLU A 161 11.55 14.16 -12.86
N ARG A 162 12.44 14.24 -11.86
CA ARG A 162 13.57 13.30 -11.73
C ARG A 162 13.09 11.86 -11.59
N GLN A 163 12.07 11.61 -10.75
CA GLN A 163 11.51 10.28 -10.58
C GLN A 163 10.81 9.79 -11.85
N ALA A 164 10.07 10.66 -12.52
CA ALA A 164 9.41 10.34 -13.79
C ALA A 164 10.44 9.96 -14.86
N THR A 165 11.56 10.68 -14.95
CA THR A 165 12.65 10.37 -15.90
C THR A 165 13.22 8.97 -15.64
N VAL A 166 13.53 8.62 -14.37
CA VAL A 166 14.04 7.28 -14.02
C VAL A 166 13.07 6.18 -14.42
N LEU A 167 11.77 6.38 -14.17
CA LEU A 167 10.74 5.40 -14.51
C LEU A 167 10.49 5.30 -16.01
N LEU A 168 10.62 6.42 -16.73
CA LEU A 168 10.55 6.46 -18.20
C LEU A 168 11.72 5.67 -18.83
N ASP A 169 12.93 5.81 -18.27
CA ASP A 169 14.11 5.03 -18.69
C ASP A 169 13.96 3.52 -18.44
N GLU A 170 13.10 3.11 -17.48
CA GLU A 170 12.68 1.72 -17.28
C GLU A 170 11.61 1.25 -18.29
N GLY A 171 11.17 2.12 -19.20
CA GLY A 171 10.16 1.82 -20.23
C GLY A 171 8.70 2.02 -19.76
N LEU A 172 8.47 2.69 -18.61
CA LEU A 172 7.12 2.96 -18.11
C LEU A 172 6.56 4.26 -18.71
N PRO A 173 5.25 4.35 -19.05
CA PRO A 173 4.64 5.52 -19.66
C PRO A 173 4.37 6.63 -18.63
N VAL A 174 5.42 7.19 -18.03
CA VAL A 174 5.35 8.12 -16.89
C VAL A 174 5.80 9.51 -17.29
N SER A 175 5.09 10.52 -16.79
CA SER A 175 5.46 11.94 -16.87
C SER A 175 5.20 12.62 -15.52
N ALA A 176 5.79 13.79 -15.30
CA ALA A 176 5.45 14.65 -14.17
C ALA A 176 4.42 15.71 -14.58
N ALA A 177 3.69 16.24 -13.60
CA ALA A 177 2.75 17.34 -13.80
C ALA A 177 2.97 18.44 -12.76
N ALA A 178 2.86 19.70 -13.19
CA ALA A 178 2.94 20.88 -12.34
C ALA A 178 1.63 21.11 -11.56
N ARG A 179 0.48 20.90 -12.21
CA ARG A 179 -0.84 21.21 -11.62
C ARG A 179 -1.64 19.94 -11.36
N LEU A 180 -1.80 19.63 -10.06
CA LEU A 180 -2.50 18.42 -9.62
C LEU A 180 -3.97 18.39 -10.07
N ALA A 181 -4.69 19.51 -9.96
CA ALA A 181 -6.11 19.59 -10.29
C ALA A 181 -6.40 19.15 -11.73
N ASP A 182 -5.56 19.55 -12.67
CA ASP A 182 -5.77 19.30 -14.11
C ASP A 182 -5.64 17.79 -14.41
N VAL A 183 -4.62 17.14 -13.84
CA VAL A 183 -4.39 15.70 -14.06
C VAL A 183 -5.37 14.81 -13.30
N VAL A 184 -5.80 15.22 -12.10
CA VAL A 184 -6.83 14.50 -11.32
C VAL A 184 -8.18 14.54 -12.02
N ALA A 185 -8.52 15.65 -12.69
CA ALA A 185 -9.79 15.78 -13.42
C ALA A 185 -9.94 14.78 -14.60
N GLU A 186 -8.81 14.34 -15.16
CA GLU A 186 -8.78 13.35 -16.25
C GLU A 186 -8.55 11.91 -15.77
N ALA A 187 -8.07 11.73 -14.54
CA ALA A 187 -7.61 10.43 -14.05
C ALA A 187 -8.76 9.41 -13.86
N ASP A 188 -8.53 8.17 -14.27
CA ASP A 188 -9.37 7.02 -13.91
C ASP A 188 -9.03 6.52 -12.51
N ILE A 189 -7.75 6.61 -12.14
CA ILE A 189 -7.22 6.22 -10.84
C ILE A 189 -6.35 7.35 -10.30
N VAL A 190 -6.58 7.72 -9.02
CA VAL A 190 -5.74 8.66 -8.27
C VAL A 190 -5.22 7.91 -7.04
N SER A 191 -3.91 7.67 -6.95
CA SER A 191 -3.28 7.00 -5.82
C SER A 191 -2.43 7.98 -5.02
N CYS A 192 -2.78 8.18 -3.75
CA CYS A 192 -2.11 9.11 -2.84
C CYS A 192 -1.18 8.36 -1.89
N VAL A 193 0.10 8.76 -1.87
CA VAL A 193 1.17 8.17 -1.06
C VAL A 193 1.98 9.24 -0.34
N THR A 194 1.27 10.20 0.26
CA THR A 194 1.87 11.37 0.93
C THR A 194 1.87 11.23 2.45
N THR A 195 2.61 12.08 3.11
CA THR A 195 2.54 12.28 4.57
C THR A 195 1.77 13.56 4.93
N ALA A 196 0.84 13.97 4.07
CA ALA A 196 0.08 15.20 4.24
C ALA A 196 -0.82 15.13 5.49
N THR A 197 -0.93 16.25 6.21
CA THR A 197 -1.85 16.43 7.34
C THR A 197 -3.03 17.34 6.97
N ALA A 198 -3.03 17.88 5.76
CA ALA A 198 -4.12 18.63 5.15
C ALA A 198 -4.41 18.05 3.76
N PRO A 199 -5.68 18.04 3.31
CA PRO A 199 -6.08 17.49 2.03
C PRO A 199 -5.27 18.05 0.85
N VAL A 200 -4.78 17.15 0.01
CA VAL A 200 -4.05 17.47 -1.23
C VAL A 200 -4.95 17.24 -2.44
N VAL A 201 -5.81 16.21 -2.38
CA VAL A 201 -6.79 15.90 -3.43
C VAL A 201 -8.16 16.41 -3.02
N HIS A 202 -8.81 17.17 -3.91
CA HIS A 202 -10.15 17.68 -3.69
C HIS A 202 -11.19 16.87 -4.47
N GLY A 203 -12.28 16.50 -3.79
CA GLY A 203 -13.34 15.71 -4.39
C GLY A 203 -14.04 16.39 -5.56
N SER A 204 -14.02 17.72 -5.63
CA SER A 204 -14.53 18.49 -6.77
C SER A 204 -13.77 18.28 -8.07
N TRP A 205 -12.53 17.78 -8.00
CA TRP A 205 -11.70 17.49 -9.17
C TRP A 205 -11.98 16.09 -9.74
N LEU A 206 -12.50 15.16 -8.92
CA LEU A 206 -12.73 13.77 -9.32
C LEU A 206 -13.85 13.68 -10.35
N LYS A 207 -13.57 13.11 -11.51
CA LYS A 207 -14.59 12.78 -12.50
C LYS A 207 -15.49 11.63 -12.05
N ALA A 208 -16.65 11.49 -12.68
CA ALA A 208 -17.49 10.32 -12.48
C ALA A 208 -16.72 9.05 -12.89
N GLY A 209 -16.84 7.99 -12.11
CA GLY A 209 -16.15 6.73 -12.32
C GLY A 209 -14.72 6.66 -11.78
N ALA A 210 -14.16 7.75 -11.24
CA ALA A 210 -12.80 7.73 -10.69
C ALA A 210 -12.65 6.73 -9.53
N HIS A 211 -11.47 6.13 -9.43
CA HIS A 211 -11.03 5.37 -8.27
C HIS A 211 -9.99 6.17 -7.49
N LEU A 212 -10.23 6.37 -6.19
CA LEU A 212 -9.32 7.05 -5.27
C LEU A 212 -8.69 6.04 -4.32
N ASP A 213 -7.36 5.91 -4.37
CA ASP A 213 -6.56 5.04 -3.52
C ASP A 213 -5.76 5.91 -2.53
N LEU A 214 -6.05 5.79 -1.23
CA LEU A 214 -5.46 6.60 -0.15
C LEU A 214 -4.60 5.71 0.75
N VAL A 215 -3.29 5.86 0.66
CA VAL A 215 -2.31 5.00 1.33
C VAL A 215 -1.50 5.76 2.39
N GLY A 216 -1.21 7.04 2.13
CA GLY A 216 -0.27 7.80 2.94
C GLY A 216 -0.77 8.19 4.32
N GLY A 217 -2.06 8.34 4.50
CA GLY A 217 -2.68 8.75 5.76
C GLY A 217 -2.91 7.58 6.73
N PHE A 218 -1.86 7.08 7.36
CA PHE A 218 -1.87 5.94 8.30
C PHE A 218 -1.86 6.34 9.80
N THR A 219 -2.08 7.62 10.10
CA THR A 219 -2.32 8.11 11.46
C THR A 219 -3.53 9.04 11.49
N PRO A 220 -4.22 9.22 12.65
CA PRO A 220 -5.40 10.07 12.74
C PRO A 220 -5.18 11.53 12.34
N ALA A 221 -3.94 12.04 12.43
CA ALA A 221 -3.58 13.41 12.07
C ALA A 221 -3.31 13.59 10.57
N MET A 222 -3.01 12.52 9.84
CA MET A 222 -2.71 12.56 8.40
C MET A 222 -3.99 12.58 7.58
N ARG A 223 -3.95 13.33 6.45
CA ARG A 223 -5.09 13.44 5.57
C ARG A 223 -4.69 13.81 4.15
N GLU A 224 -5.09 13.01 3.18
CA GLU A 224 -4.74 13.18 1.77
C GLU A 224 -5.90 13.73 0.93
N ALA A 225 -7.16 13.40 1.28
CA ALA A 225 -8.36 13.81 0.55
C ALA A 225 -9.32 14.66 1.41
N ASP A 226 -10.06 15.54 0.75
CA ASP A 226 -11.04 16.41 1.44
C ASP A 226 -12.37 15.69 1.76
N ASN A 227 -13.24 16.37 2.50
CA ASN A 227 -14.56 15.86 2.86
C ASN A 227 -15.42 15.53 1.66
N VAL A 228 -15.29 16.30 0.57
CA VAL A 228 -16.09 16.10 -0.65
C VAL A 228 -15.68 14.79 -1.34
N ALA A 229 -14.40 14.49 -1.38
CA ALA A 229 -13.90 13.23 -1.95
C ALA A 229 -14.45 12.01 -1.19
N VAL A 230 -14.33 12.06 0.15
CA VAL A 230 -14.78 10.95 1.01
C VAL A 230 -16.29 10.77 0.97
N ALA A 231 -17.07 11.87 1.04
CA ALA A 231 -18.54 11.82 1.04
C ALA A 231 -19.14 11.35 -0.30
N ARG A 232 -18.43 11.57 -1.43
CA ARG A 232 -18.87 11.14 -2.76
C ARG A 232 -18.54 9.69 -3.07
N ALA A 233 -17.64 9.07 -2.32
CA ALA A 233 -17.09 7.77 -2.67
C ALA A 233 -17.80 6.61 -1.98
N ARG A 234 -17.77 5.46 -2.62
CA ARG A 234 -18.07 4.15 -2.03
C ARG A 234 -16.77 3.60 -1.44
N ILE A 235 -16.74 3.47 -0.11
CA ILE A 235 -15.49 3.27 0.63
C ILE A 235 -15.28 1.79 0.95
N VAL A 236 -14.13 1.27 0.53
CA VAL A 236 -13.58 -0.04 0.93
C VAL A 236 -12.26 0.20 1.65
N VAL A 237 -11.94 -0.59 2.66
CA VAL A 237 -10.71 -0.47 3.44
C VAL A 237 -9.88 -1.77 3.35
N ASP A 238 -8.62 -1.72 3.73
CA ASP A 238 -7.81 -2.94 3.87
C ASP A 238 -8.27 -3.78 5.08
N HIS A 239 -8.51 -3.11 6.22
CA HIS A 239 -9.03 -3.73 7.44
C HIS A 239 -9.89 -2.72 8.21
N VAL A 240 -11.12 -3.11 8.55
CA VAL A 240 -12.12 -2.17 9.11
C VAL A 240 -11.66 -1.55 10.44
N ASP A 241 -11.24 -2.36 11.40
CA ASP A 241 -10.88 -1.87 12.75
C ASP A 241 -9.64 -0.96 12.73
N SER A 242 -8.63 -1.30 11.90
CA SER A 242 -7.43 -0.48 11.72
C SER A 242 -7.78 0.85 11.03
N ALA A 243 -8.59 0.82 9.99
CA ALA A 243 -8.98 2.03 9.26
C ALA A 243 -9.80 3.00 10.13
N LEU A 244 -10.69 2.48 10.99
CA LEU A 244 -11.50 3.27 11.91
C LEU A 244 -10.71 3.92 13.05
N THR A 245 -9.51 3.42 13.35
CA THR A 245 -8.68 3.92 14.45
C THR A 245 -7.48 4.72 13.97
N GLU A 246 -6.95 4.43 12.79
CA GLU A 246 -5.68 4.96 12.32
C GLU A 246 -5.80 5.88 11.09
N ALA A 247 -6.79 5.65 10.21
CA ALA A 247 -6.90 6.38 8.96
C ALA A 247 -7.49 7.78 9.13
N GLY A 248 -6.66 8.81 9.20
CA GLY A 248 -7.15 10.18 9.34
C GLY A 248 -8.08 10.64 8.22
N ASP A 249 -7.94 10.08 7.02
CA ASP A 249 -8.86 10.27 5.89
C ASP A 249 -10.29 9.80 6.18
N LEU A 250 -10.49 8.89 7.14
CA LEU A 250 -11.80 8.38 7.56
C LEU A 250 -12.17 8.83 8.96
N VAL A 251 -11.22 8.79 9.91
CA VAL A 251 -11.46 9.16 11.32
C VAL A 251 -11.95 10.59 11.46
N GLN A 252 -11.35 11.54 10.73
CA GLN A 252 -11.74 12.96 10.79
C GLN A 252 -13.12 13.21 10.17
N PRO A 253 -13.47 12.69 8.95
CA PRO A 253 -14.83 12.80 8.42
C PRO A 253 -15.90 12.10 9.27
N LEU A 254 -15.60 10.97 9.90
CA LEU A 254 -16.48 10.30 10.86
C LEU A 254 -16.73 11.18 12.09
N ALA A 255 -15.67 11.70 12.70
CA ALA A 255 -15.77 12.56 13.89
C ALA A 255 -16.53 13.87 13.62
N SER A 256 -16.44 14.41 12.40
CA SER A 256 -17.15 15.63 12.00
C SER A 256 -18.56 15.39 11.43
N GLY A 257 -19.01 14.13 11.36
CA GLY A 257 -20.34 13.76 10.83
C GLY A 257 -20.49 13.93 9.31
N VAL A 258 -19.41 14.05 8.55
CA VAL A 258 -19.41 14.12 7.08
C VAL A 258 -19.81 12.78 6.47
N ILE A 259 -19.37 11.70 7.10
CA ILE A 259 -19.79 10.34 6.78
C ILE A 259 -20.24 9.62 8.05
N ALA A 260 -21.09 8.62 7.91
CA ALA A 260 -21.42 7.66 8.96
C ALA A 260 -20.61 6.36 8.78
N ARG A 261 -20.60 5.48 9.78
CA ARG A 261 -19.84 4.24 9.74
C ARG A 261 -20.25 3.33 8.57
N ASP A 262 -21.51 3.32 8.20
CA ASP A 262 -22.08 2.54 7.10
C ASP A 262 -21.66 3.03 5.70
N ALA A 263 -21.02 4.21 5.61
CA ALA A 263 -20.36 4.65 4.38
C ALA A 263 -19.17 3.72 4.00
N ILE A 264 -18.57 3.05 4.99
CA ILE A 264 -17.56 2.00 4.77
C ILE A 264 -18.31 0.69 4.51
N ILE A 265 -18.36 0.29 3.25
CA ILE A 265 -19.16 -0.85 2.80
C ILE A 265 -18.53 -2.22 3.09
N GLY A 266 -17.27 -2.25 3.45
CA GLY A 266 -16.54 -3.45 3.84
C GLY A 266 -15.04 -3.32 3.62
N ASP A 267 -14.34 -4.44 3.74
CA ASP A 267 -12.90 -4.55 3.53
C ASP A 267 -12.56 -5.26 2.20
N LEU A 268 -11.27 -5.24 1.87
CA LEU A 268 -10.73 -5.86 0.66
C LEU A 268 -11.01 -7.38 0.65
N GLY A 269 -10.99 -8.04 1.80
CA GLY A 269 -11.30 -9.47 1.91
C GLY A 269 -12.73 -9.77 1.49
N ALA A 270 -13.71 -9.03 2.02
CA ALA A 270 -15.11 -9.15 1.64
C ALA A 270 -15.35 -8.84 0.15
N LEU A 271 -14.64 -7.85 -0.39
CA LEU A 271 -14.68 -7.53 -1.82
C LEU A 271 -14.16 -8.69 -2.68
N LEU A 272 -13.02 -9.25 -2.34
CA LEU A 272 -12.38 -10.33 -3.09
C LEU A 272 -13.15 -11.66 -2.99
N ARG A 273 -13.89 -11.89 -1.90
CA ARG A 273 -14.81 -13.03 -1.77
C ARG A 273 -16.16 -12.79 -2.47
N GLY A 274 -16.40 -11.60 -3.04
CA GLY A 274 -17.67 -11.26 -3.69
C GLY A 274 -18.84 -11.03 -2.73
N GLU A 275 -18.58 -10.78 -1.46
CA GLU A 275 -19.60 -10.53 -0.42
C GLU A 275 -20.14 -9.10 -0.49
N ILE A 276 -19.37 -8.18 -1.08
CA ILE A 276 -19.78 -6.79 -1.31
C ILE A 276 -19.56 -6.38 -2.77
N ILE A 277 -20.41 -5.46 -3.23
CA ILE A 277 -20.30 -4.83 -4.55
C ILE A 277 -19.97 -3.35 -4.34
N ALA A 278 -18.69 -3.00 -4.55
CA ALA A 278 -18.23 -1.64 -4.34
C ALA A 278 -18.50 -0.72 -5.53
N ARG A 279 -18.34 -1.19 -6.77
CA ARG A 279 -18.69 -0.45 -7.99
C ARG A 279 -19.97 -1.06 -8.60
N ARG A 280 -21.04 -0.27 -8.65
CA ARG A 280 -22.35 -0.69 -9.22
C ARG A 280 -22.47 -0.34 -10.69
N ASP A 281 -21.83 0.77 -11.08
CA ASP A 281 -21.80 1.24 -12.46
C ASP A 281 -20.53 2.05 -12.79
N GLY A 282 -20.40 2.48 -14.03
CA GLY A 282 -19.27 3.25 -14.51
C GLY A 282 -19.19 4.69 -13.97
N ARG A 283 -20.14 5.16 -13.18
CA ARG A 283 -20.20 6.53 -12.63
C ARG A 283 -19.88 6.59 -11.14
N ASP A 284 -19.97 5.46 -10.41
CA ASP A 284 -19.61 5.41 -9.00
C ASP A 284 -18.15 5.84 -8.80
N ILE A 285 -17.92 6.76 -7.88
CA ILE A 285 -16.57 7.03 -7.38
C ILE A 285 -16.30 6.00 -6.29
N THR A 286 -15.21 5.26 -6.40
CA THR A 286 -14.78 4.30 -5.39
C THR A 286 -13.57 4.82 -4.65
N LEU A 287 -13.46 4.51 -3.36
CA LEU A 287 -12.32 4.86 -2.53
C LEU A 287 -11.80 3.59 -1.84
N PHE A 288 -10.51 3.33 -1.99
CA PHE A 288 -9.80 2.35 -1.19
C PHE A 288 -8.93 3.07 -0.16
N LYS A 289 -9.08 2.73 1.13
CA LYS A 289 -8.22 3.26 2.19
C LYS A 289 -7.40 2.13 2.78
N SER A 290 -6.09 2.22 2.66
CA SER A 290 -5.14 1.30 3.29
C SER A 290 -4.35 2.00 4.38
N VAL A 291 -4.21 1.34 5.52
CA VAL A 291 -3.27 1.71 6.60
C VAL A 291 -2.17 0.65 6.75
N GLY A 292 -2.29 -0.45 5.99
CA GLY A 292 -1.39 -1.59 5.97
C GLY A 292 -1.67 -2.56 7.11
N HIS A 293 -1.79 -3.82 6.78
CA HIS A 293 -2.13 -4.89 7.73
C HIS A 293 -1.03 -5.97 7.77
N ALA A 294 -0.82 -6.58 8.95
CA ALA A 294 0.23 -7.57 9.13
C ALA A 294 0.03 -8.85 8.30
N LEU A 295 -1.21 -9.15 7.88
CA LEU A 295 -1.50 -10.26 6.96
C LEU A 295 -0.76 -10.12 5.62
N GLU A 296 -0.65 -8.88 5.11
CA GLU A 296 0.02 -8.58 3.84
C GLU A 296 1.52 -8.87 3.94
N ASP A 297 2.12 -8.49 5.07
CA ASP A 297 3.53 -8.72 5.35
C ASP A 297 3.83 -10.23 5.47
N LEU A 298 2.94 -11.01 6.14
CA LEU A 298 3.10 -12.47 6.27
C LEU A 298 2.99 -13.17 4.91
N ALA A 299 2.00 -12.82 4.09
CA ALA A 299 1.82 -13.37 2.76
C ALA A 299 3.04 -13.11 1.87
N ALA A 300 3.51 -11.86 1.84
CA ALA A 300 4.67 -11.47 1.05
C ALA A 300 5.96 -12.15 1.53
N ALA A 301 6.21 -12.22 2.84
CA ALA A 301 7.41 -12.84 3.39
C ALA A 301 7.46 -14.36 3.10
N ARG A 302 6.34 -15.06 3.18
CA ARG A 302 6.24 -16.49 2.84
C ARG A 302 6.48 -16.72 1.35
N LEU A 303 5.89 -15.89 0.48
CA LEU A 303 6.17 -15.95 -0.96
C LEU A 303 7.66 -15.74 -1.25
N ALA A 304 8.27 -14.71 -0.65
CA ALA A 304 9.69 -14.43 -0.85
C ALA A 304 10.58 -15.62 -0.46
N LEU A 305 10.34 -16.21 0.71
CA LEU A 305 11.12 -17.36 1.18
C LEU A 305 10.92 -18.60 0.26
N SER A 306 9.67 -18.88 -0.15
CA SER A 306 9.39 -20.04 -1.03
C SER A 306 10.09 -19.93 -2.38
N ARG A 307 10.15 -18.76 -2.96
CA ARG A 307 10.80 -18.51 -4.25
C ARG A 307 12.33 -18.62 -4.18
N LEU A 308 12.93 -18.19 -3.09
CA LEU A 308 14.37 -18.37 -2.88
C LEU A 308 14.75 -19.83 -2.72
N ALA A 309 13.95 -20.63 -2.03
CA ALA A 309 14.20 -22.07 -1.92
C ALA A 309 14.19 -22.77 -3.29
N LEU A 310 13.33 -22.33 -4.21
CA LEU A 310 13.27 -22.86 -5.59
C LEU A 310 14.53 -22.49 -6.40
N THR A 311 15.06 -21.27 -6.25
CA THR A 311 16.25 -20.84 -6.99
C THR A 311 17.53 -21.55 -6.54
N THR A 312 17.64 -21.89 -5.25
CA THR A 312 18.80 -22.64 -4.72
C THR A 312 18.82 -24.11 -5.14
N HIS A 313 17.67 -24.70 -5.49
CA HIS A 313 17.59 -26.09 -5.97
C HIS A 313 17.75 -26.20 -7.50
N SER A 314 17.68 -25.09 -8.24
CA SER A 314 17.76 -25.09 -9.71
C SER A 314 19.17 -24.84 -10.25
N SER A 315 20.19 -24.65 -9.42
CA SER A 315 21.59 -24.58 -9.85
C SER A 315 22.12 -26.02 -9.98
N PRO A 316 22.32 -26.57 -11.21
CA PRO A 316 22.96 -27.87 -11.35
C PRO A 316 24.41 -27.74 -10.86
N GLY A 317 24.78 -28.58 -9.92
CA GLY A 317 26.16 -28.71 -9.49
C GLY A 317 27.04 -28.94 -10.72
N THR A 318 27.96 -28.00 -10.95
CA THR A 318 29.08 -28.16 -11.86
C THR A 318 30.16 -28.98 -11.20
#